data_698c839bad5860a86609d43d545f7578
#
_entry.id   698c839bad5860a86609d43d545f7578
#
_cell.length_a   1.000
_cell.length_b   1.000
_cell.length_c   1.000
_cell.angle_alpha   90.00
_cell.angle_beta   90.00
_cell.angle_gamma   90.00
#
_symmetry.space_group_name_H-M   'P 1'
#
loop_
_entity.id
_entity.type
_entity.pdbx_description
1 polymer ?
#
loop_
_entity_poly.entity_id
_entity_poly.type
_entity_poly.pdbx_seq_one_letter_code
_entity_poly.pdbx_strand_id
1 'polypeptide(L)'
;MLLVTATLAARVATGLQYFALFAAIDQSISLVQVWFALSIRTLLFAVPVQGLGGLGTTQLWWTAGLTLIGWPASAALATSLAVHLLDLLVSVPQAAVAWALLQWRRPAAPDADVARPPAPGHRRLPRTA
;
A
#
# COMPACT_ATOMS: atom_id res chain seq x y z
N MET A 1 1.20 -20.64 -8.60
CA MET A 1 2.53 -20.47 -8.02
C MET A 1 3.03 -19.02 -8.06
N LEU A 2 2.93 -18.32 -9.19
CA LEU A 2 3.40 -16.92 -9.32
C LEU A 2 2.85 -15.96 -8.26
N LEU A 3 1.55 -16.05 -7.93
CA LEU A 3 0.92 -15.19 -6.93
C LEU A 3 1.50 -15.39 -5.53
N VAL A 4 1.73 -16.65 -5.15
CA VAL A 4 2.28 -16.98 -3.82
C VAL A 4 3.72 -16.48 -3.70
N THR A 5 4.56 -16.70 -4.72
CA THR A 5 5.95 -16.22 -4.72
C THR A 5 6.02 -14.69 -4.72
N ALA A 6 5.17 -14.00 -5.49
CA ALA A 6 5.10 -12.55 -5.49
C ALA A 6 4.65 -11.99 -4.14
N THR A 7 3.64 -12.61 -3.50
CA THR A 7 3.18 -12.20 -2.17
C THR A 7 4.26 -12.41 -1.12
N LEU A 8 4.95 -13.54 -1.15
CA LEU A 8 6.04 -13.83 -0.22
C LEU A 8 7.21 -12.85 -0.41
N ALA A 9 7.61 -12.59 -1.64
CA ALA A 9 8.65 -11.61 -1.95
C ALA A 9 8.28 -10.21 -1.46
N ALA A 10 7.04 -9.77 -1.68
CA ALA A 10 6.54 -8.50 -1.17
C ALA A 10 6.59 -8.43 0.35
N ARG A 11 6.22 -9.50 1.06
CA ARG A 11 6.30 -9.56 2.52
C ARG A 11 7.74 -9.48 3.02
N VAL A 12 8.65 -10.22 2.39
CA VAL A 12 10.09 -10.16 2.73
C VAL A 12 10.62 -8.73 2.50
N ALA A 13 10.33 -8.13 1.36
CA ALA A 13 10.74 -6.76 1.06
C ALA A 13 10.21 -5.76 2.11
N THR A 14 8.93 -5.87 2.51
CA THR A 14 8.35 -5.03 3.56
C THR A 14 9.08 -5.21 4.90
N GLY A 15 9.37 -6.44 5.31
CA GLY A 15 10.12 -6.70 6.55
C GLY A 15 11.51 -6.08 6.54
N LEU A 16 12.23 -6.19 5.42
CA LEU A 16 13.55 -5.58 5.25
C LEU A 16 13.47 -4.05 5.21
N GLN A 17 12.44 -3.48 4.58
CA GLN A 17 12.20 -2.04 4.59
C GLN A 17 12.04 -1.52 6.02
N TYR A 18 11.17 -2.13 6.83
CA TYR A 18 11.00 -1.71 8.22
C TYR A 18 12.27 -1.92 9.05
N PHE A 19 12.99 -3.01 8.86
CA PHE A 19 14.28 -3.21 9.51
C PHE A 19 15.26 -2.07 9.19
N ALA A 20 15.34 -1.65 7.92
CA ALA A 20 16.16 -0.52 7.50
C ALA A 20 15.68 0.82 8.10
N LEU A 21 14.36 1.02 8.24
CA LEU A 21 13.80 2.22 8.87
C LEU A 21 14.15 2.30 10.36
N PHE A 22 14.11 1.19 11.09
CA PHE A 22 14.56 1.13 12.48
C PHE A 22 16.05 1.42 12.60
N ALA A 23 16.87 0.85 11.71
CA ALA A 23 18.30 1.13 11.68
C ALA A 23 18.60 2.60 11.36
N ALA A 24 17.81 3.24 10.50
CA ALA A 24 17.98 4.65 10.13
C ALA A 24 17.73 5.63 11.29
N ILE A 25 16.99 5.22 12.32
CA ILE A 25 16.76 5.99 13.55
C ILE A 25 17.59 5.46 14.73
N ASP A 26 18.65 4.73 14.43
CA ASP A 26 19.60 4.16 15.41
C ASP A 26 18.93 3.28 16.49
N GLN A 27 17.87 2.58 16.10
CA GLN A 27 17.20 1.61 16.99
C GLN A 27 17.73 0.21 16.74
N SER A 28 18.33 -0.38 17.76
CA SER A 28 18.79 -1.76 17.73
C SER A 28 17.63 -2.73 17.92
N ILE A 29 17.11 -3.24 16.82
CA ILE A 29 16.03 -4.24 16.80
C ILE A 29 16.46 -5.42 15.90
N SER A 30 16.15 -6.64 16.30
CA SER A 30 16.43 -7.79 15.45
C SER A 30 15.39 -7.94 14.35
N LEU A 31 15.78 -8.55 13.23
CA LEU A 31 14.86 -8.81 12.12
C LEU A 31 13.65 -9.64 12.57
N VAL A 32 13.84 -10.59 13.48
CA VAL A 32 12.76 -11.42 14.04
C VAL A 32 11.76 -10.57 14.83
N GLN A 33 12.25 -9.61 15.62
CA GLN A 33 11.40 -8.69 16.38
C GLN A 33 10.61 -7.76 15.45
N VAL A 34 11.24 -7.27 14.38
CA VAL A 34 10.53 -6.50 13.34
C VAL A 34 9.41 -7.33 12.71
N TRP A 35 9.70 -8.58 12.34
CA TRP A 35 8.69 -9.48 11.77
C TRP A 35 7.55 -9.77 12.74
N PHE A 36 7.84 -9.98 14.01
CA PHE A 36 6.82 -10.18 15.04
C PHE A 36 5.93 -8.93 15.17
N ALA A 37 6.52 -7.76 15.36
CA ALA A 37 5.77 -6.49 15.48
C ALA A 37 4.94 -6.20 14.22
N LEU A 38 5.49 -6.50 13.02
CA LEU A 38 4.78 -6.36 11.74
C LEU A 38 3.59 -7.32 11.63
N SER A 39 3.74 -8.54 12.17
CA SER A 39 2.64 -9.52 12.20
C SER A 39 1.51 -9.07 13.10
N ILE A 40 1.81 -8.57 14.30
CA ILE A 40 0.84 -7.97 15.22
C ILE A 40 0.13 -6.79 14.54
N ARG A 41 0.88 -5.87 13.95
CA ARG A 41 0.31 -4.75 13.18
C ARG A 41 -0.66 -5.24 12.11
N THR A 42 -0.30 -6.27 11.34
CA THR A 42 -1.13 -6.80 10.25
C THR A 42 -2.44 -7.42 10.78
N LEU A 43 -2.39 -8.14 11.91
CA LEU A 43 -3.58 -8.69 12.57
C LEU A 43 -4.51 -7.57 13.06
N LEU A 44 -3.96 -6.55 13.66
CA LEU A 44 -4.73 -5.41 14.19
C LEU A 44 -5.28 -4.52 13.08
N PHE A 45 -4.68 -4.53 11.90
CA PHE A 45 -5.20 -3.84 10.70
C PHE A 45 -6.51 -4.45 10.18
N ALA A 46 -6.85 -5.67 10.59
CA ALA A 46 -8.16 -6.28 10.29
C ALA A 46 -9.32 -5.60 11.05
N VAL A 47 -9.01 -4.82 12.10
CA VAL A 47 -10.01 -4.00 12.81
C VAL A 47 -10.26 -2.72 12.00
N PRO A 48 -11.49 -2.44 11.54
CA PRO A 48 -11.78 -1.32 10.62
C PRO A 48 -11.81 0.05 11.34
N VAL A 49 -10.83 0.33 12.19
CA VAL A 49 -10.65 1.61 12.86
C VAL A 49 -9.40 2.26 12.30
N GLN A 50 -9.58 3.15 11.32
CA GLN A 50 -8.46 3.85 10.70
C GLN A 50 -8.66 5.36 10.79
N GLY A 51 -7.67 6.06 11.36
CA GLY A 51 -7.59 7.52 11.31
C GLY A 51 -7.14 8.02 9.92
N LEU A 52 -7.26 9.33 9.69
CA LEU A 52 -6.79 10.01 8.48
C LEU A 52 -5.30 9.71 8.23
N GLY A 53 -4.98 9.09 7.09
CA GLY A 53 -3.62 8.70 6.74
C GLY A 53 -3.01 7.63 7.65
N GLY A 54 -3.83 6.90 8.43
CA GLY A 54 -3.35 5.92 9.40
C GLY A 54 -2.73 6.53 10.66
N LEU A 55 -2.78 7.87 10.80
CA LEU A 55 -2.29 8.55 11.99
C LEU A 55 -3.12 8.14 13.23
N GLY A 56 -2.43 7.85 14.31
CA GLY A 56 -3.00 7.34 15.56
C GLY A 56 -3.10 5.81 15.58
N THR A 57 -3.78 5.21 14.62
CA THR A 57 -3.96 3.75 14.58
C THR A 57 -2.66 3.01 14.26
N THR A 58 -1.90 3.46 13.28
CA THR A 58 -0.61 2.84 12.95
C THR A 58 0.37 2.93 14.12
N GLN A 59 0.42 4.06 14.82
CA GLN A 59 1.25 4.23 16.02
C GLN A 59 0.81 3.29 17.14
N LEU A 60 -0.50 3.16 17.36
CA LEU A 60 -1.05 2.25 18.36
C LEU A 60 -0.64 0.80 18.09
N TRP A 61 -0.75 0.35 16.83
CA TRP A 61 -0.40 -1.01 16.45
C TRP A 61 1.10 -1.30 16.58
N TRP A 62 1.95 -0.37 16.15
CA TRP A 62 3.38 -0.49 16.32
C TRP A 62 3.78 -0.46 17.80
N THR A 63 3.20 0.46 18.58
CA THR A 63 3.44 0.55 20.02
C THR A 63 3.05 -0.76 20.70
N ALA A 64 1.88 -1.33 20.38
CA ALA A 64 1.46 -2.61 20.92
C ALA A 64 2.45 -3.74 20.57
N GLY A 65 2.88 -3.83 19.31
CA GLY A 65 3.85 -4.83 18.87
C GLY A 65 5.20 -4.70 19.58
N LEU A 66 5.71 -3.48 19.73
CA LEU A 66 6.98 -3.21 20.39
C LEU A 66 6.91 -3.44 21.90
N THR A 67 5.81 -3.09 22.55
CA THR A 67 5.64 -3.36 23.99
C THR A 67 5.54 -4.85 24.30
N LEU A 68 4.93 -5.64 23.40
CA LEU A 68 4.88 -7.09 23.54
C LEU A 68 6.27 -7.76 23.48
N ILE A 69 7.24 -7.13 22.83
CA ILE A 69 8.64 -7.60 22.80
C ILE A 69 9.51 -6.95 23.89
N GLY A 70 8.89 -6.26 24.85
CA GLY A 70 9.57 -5.74 26.05
C GLY A 70 10.03 -4.29 25.98
N TRP A 71 9.62 -3.51 24.95
CA TRP A 71 9.98 -2.09 24.90
C TRP A 71 9.14 -1.27 25.89
N PRO A 72 9.73 -0.24 26.54
CA PRO A 72 8.96 0.73 27.33
C PRO A 72 7.93 1.44 26.43
N ALA A 73 6.70 1.61 26.91
CA ALA A 73 5.60 2.17 26.10
C ALA A 73 5.90 3.56 25.52
N SER A 74 6.60 4.41 26.27
CA SER A 74 7.00 5.75 25.80
C SER A 74 8.01 5.67 24.66
N ALA A 75 9.02 4.79 24.76
CA ALA A 75 10.00 4.57 23.69
C ALA A 75 9.33 3.93 22.46
N ALA A 76 8.46 2.93 22.66
CA ALA A 76 7.70 2.28 21.61
C ALA A 76 6.82 3.28 20.85
N LEU A 77 6.14 4.19 21.54
CA LEU A 77 5.31 5.22 20.91
C LEU A 77 6.16 6.23 20.10
N ALA A 78 7.24 6.74 20.68
CA ALA A 78 8.12 7.68 19.98
C ALA A 78 8.75 7.05 18.73
N THR A 79 9.25 5.81 18.86
CA THR A 79 9.82 5.05 17.74
C THR A 79 8.76 4.75 16.67
N SER A 80 7.55 4.36 17.07
CA SER A 80 6.46 4.08 16.12
C SER A 80 6.07 5.31 15.30
N LEU A 81 6.08 6.49 15.91
CA LEU A 81 5.83 7.74 15.20
C LEU A 81 6.96 8.06 14.21
N ALA A 82 8.21 7.95 14.64
CA ALA A 82 9.37 8.19 13.78
C ALA A 82 9.39 7.24 12.57
N VAL A 83 9.22 5.94 12.81
CA VAL A 83 9.16 4.93 11.75
C VAL A 83 8.00 5.20 10.79
N HIS A 84 6.82 5.59 11.28
CA HIS A 84 5.68 5.91 10.42
C HIS A 84 5.94 7.14 9.52
N LEU A 85 6.56 8.18 10.07
CA LEU A 85 6.92 9.37 9.28
C LEU A 85 7.96 9.03 8.20
N LEU A 86 8.96 8.24 8.54
CA LEU A 86 9.95 7.76 7.56
C LEU A 86 9.31 6.85 6.51
N ASP A 87 8.40 5.96 6.91
CA ASP A 87 7.66 5.11 5.99
C ASP A 87 6.85 5.94 4.98
N LEU A 88 6.16 6.99 5.42
CA LEU A 88 5.46 7.93 4.53
C LEU A 88 6.43 8.65 3.59
N LEU A 89 7.57 9.10 4.11
CA LEU A 89 8.60 9.79 3.30
C LEU A 89 9.16 8.91 2.19
N VAL A 90 9.26 7.61 2.42
CA VAL A 90 9.74 6.63 1.43
C VAL A 90 8.60 6.16 0.52
N SER A 91 7.43 5.87 1.08
CA SER A 91 6.32 5.23 0.35
C SER A 91 5.62 6.21 -0.60
N VAL A 92 5.53 7.50 -0.26
CA VAL A 92 4.88 8.50 -1.13
C VAL A 92 5.62 8.68 -2.46
N PRO A 93 6.95 8.88 -2.51
CA PRO A 93 7.69 8.91 -3.77
C PRO A 93 7.60 7.59 -4.55
N GLN A 94 7.67 6.44 -3.88
CA GLN A 94 7.52 5.14 -4.53
C GLN A 94 6.15 4.99 -5.20
N ALA A 95 5.08 5.40 -4.53
CA ALA A 95 3.73 5.39 -5.08
C ALA A 95 3.60 6.33 -6.30
N ALA A 96 4.20 7.51 -6.24
CA ALA A 96 4.22 8.46 -7.35
C ALA A 96 4.95 7.88 -8.58
N VAL A 97 6.11 7.25 -8.38
CA VAL A 97 6.85 6.58 -9.45
C VAL A 97 6.05 5.42 -10.03
N ALA A 98 5.49 4.55 -9.18
CA ALA A 98 4.66 3.44 -9.63
C ALA A 98 3.44 3.92 -10.43
N TRP A 99 2.79 4.99 -9.99
CA TRP A 99 1.68 5.61 -10.69
C TRP A 99 2.11 6.13 -12.08
N ALA A 100 3.21 6.86 -12.17
CA ALA A 100 3.75 7.38 -13.43
C ALA A 100 4.06 6.23 -14.42
N LEU A 101 4.70 5.16 -13.94
CA LEU A 101 5.00 3.98 -14.77
C LEU A 101 3.74 3.26 -15.27
N LEU A 102 2.70 3.18 -14.44
CA LEU A 102 1.41 2.61 -14.83
C LEU A 102 0.70 3.46 -15.90
N GLN A 103 0.76 4.78 -15.78
CA GLN A 103 0.20 5.67 -16.81
C GLN A 103 0.93 5.52 -18.14
N TRP A 104 2.25 5.39 -18.11
CA TRP A 104 3.06 5.21 -19.32
C TRP A 104 2.77 3.90 -20.05
N ARG A 105 2.36 2.86 -19.31
CA ARG A 105 2.04 1.53 -19.86
C ARG A 105 0.58 1.37 -20.28
N ARG A 106 -0.27 2.37 -20.08
CA ARG A 106 -1.66 2.29 -20.56
C ARG A 106 -1.63 2.31 -22.10
N PRO A 107 -2.11 1.23 -22.79
CA PRO A 107 -2.32 1.29 -24.22
C PRO A 107 -3.27 2.45 -24.50
N ALA A 108 -3.03 3.19 -25.59
CA ALA A 108 -3.99 4.16 -26.08
C ALA A 108 -5.36 3.49 -26.13
N ALA A 109 -6.37 4.11 -25.55
CA ALA A 109 -7.72 3.56 -25.62
C ALA A 109 -8.04 3.33 -27.11
N PRO A 110 -8.57 2.16 -27.51
CA PRO A 110 -9.02 1.96 -28.88
C PRO A 110 -9.96 3.11 -29.22
N ASP A 111 -9.74 3.75 -30.38
CA ASP A 111 -10.52 4.89 -30.81
C ASP A 111 -11.99 4.63 -30.57
N ALA A 112 -12.63 5.44 -29.74
CA ALA A 112 -14.06 5.32 -29.42
C ALA A 112 -14.96 5.45 -30.66
N ASP A 113 -14.38 5.85 -31.79
CA ASP A 113 -15.06 5.93 -33.10
C ASP A 113 -15.34 4.54 -33.70
N VAL A 114 -14.55 3.50 -33.35
CA VAL A 114 -14.77 2.13 -33.87
C VAL A 114 -15.99 1.47 -33.19
N ALA A 115 -16.35 1.95 -31.99
CA ALA A 115 -17.46 1.39 -31.22
C ALA A 115 -18.82 2.09 -31.49
N ARG A 116 -18.89 3.09 -32.38
CA ARG A 116 -20.18 3.66 -32.73
C ARG A 116 -20.96 2.67 -33.60
N PRO A 117 -22.09 2.14 -33.10
CA PRO A 117 -22.96 1.36 -33.97
C PRO A 117 -23.37 2.22 -35.20
N PRO A 118 -23.45 1.65 -36.40
CA PRO A 118 -23.86 2.38 -37.57
C PRO A 118 -25.20 3.08 -37.29
N ALA A 119 -25.27 4.37 -37.62
CA ALA A 119 -26.47 5.16 -37.42
C ALA A 119 -27.68 4.41 -38.02
N PRO A 120 -28.81 4.31 -37.28
CA PRO A 120 -29.98 3.63 -37.80
C PRO A 120 -30.36 4.23 -39.14
N GLY A 121 -30.16 3.43 -40.20
CA GLY A 121 -30.41 3.85 -41.55
C GLY A 121 -31.84 4.36 -41.65
N HIS A 122 -32.03 5.57 -42.16
CA HIS A 122 -33.34 6.11 -42.51
C HIS A 122 -34.06 5.08 -43.38
N ARG A 123 -34.96 4.32 -42.79
CA ARG A 123 -35.92 3.51 -43.54
C ARG A 123 -36.67 4.46 -44.50
N ARG A 124 -36.25 4.49 -45.76
CA ARG A 124 -37.05 5.12 -46.79
C ARG A 124 -38.39 4.41 -46.84
N LEU A 125 -39.42 5.05 -46.34
CA LEU A 125 -40.79 4.54 -46.49
C LEU A 125 -41.07 4.40 -48.00
N PRO A 126 -41.68 3.30 -48.45
CA PRO A 126 -42.09 3.16 -49.85
C PRO A 126 -43.12 4.25 -50.17
N ARG A 127 -42.85 5.05 -51.23
CA ARG A 127 -43.85 5.94 -51.81
C ARG A 127 -44.93 5.08 -52.40
N THR A 128 -46.11 5.06 -51.79
CA THR A 128 -47.34 4.55 -52.42
C THR A 128 -47.75 5.50 -53.50
N ALA A 129 -47.83 4.98 -54.73
CA ALA A 129 -48.43 5.64 -55.90
C ALA A 129 -49.97 5.58 -55.84
#